data_347fcac32537431a297d9f642b36bdd8
#
_entry.id   347fcac32537431a297d9f642b36bdd8
#
_cell.length_a   1.000
_cell.length_b   1.000
_cell.length_c   1.000
_cell.angle_alpha   90.00
_cell.angle_beta   90.00
_cell.angle_gamma   90.00
#
_symmetry.space_group_name_H-M   'P 1'
#
loop_
_entity.id
_entity.type
_entity.pdbx_description
1 polymer ?
#
loop_
_entity_poly.entity_id
_entity_poly.type
_entity_poly.pdbx_seq_one_letter_code
_entity_poly.pdbx_strand_id
1 'polypeptide(L)'
;MNKAKLIVANWKMNFLNQEALNFCKKLIQKRKLIKNKYVICPPTTLIQQLALKFKNISFGSQDCHYDNFGPYTGDISVEMLKNINCKYVIVGHSERRKHHFENQSLLKRK
;
A
#
# COMPACT_ATOMS: atom_id res chain seq x y z
N MET A 1 -10.83 17.12 -22.42
CA MET A 1 -9.53 16.85 -21.79
C MET A 1 -9.60 15.57 -20.96
N ASN A 2 -8.71 14.63 -21.23
CA ASN A 2 -8.64 13.41 -20.45
C ASN A 2 -7.96 13.71 -19.10
N LYS A 3 -8.71 13.60 -18.02
CA LYS A 3 -8.13 13.69 -16.67
C LYS A 3 -7.29 12.43 -16.41
N ALA A 4 -6.08 12.61 -15.89
CA ALA A 4 -5.27 11.50 -15.43
C ALA A 4 -6.01 10.76 -14.31
N LYS A 5 -6.05 9.43 -14.39
CA LYS A 5 -6.69 8.59 -13.39
C LYS A 5 -5.63 8.07 -12.41
N LEU A 6 -6.03 7.89 -11.18
CA LEU A 6 -5.22 7.16 -10.20
C LEU A 6 -5.61 5.68 -10.26
N ILE A 7 -4.64 4.84 -10.55
CA ILE A 7 -4.83 3.39 -10.58
C ILE A 7 -4.17 2.81 -9.34
N VAL A 8 -4.93 2.08 -8.54
CA VAL A 8 -4.44 1.46 -7.30
C VAL A 8 -4.45 -0.06 -7.46
N ALA A 9 -3.29 -0.67 -7.33
CA ALA A 9 -3.12 -2.12 -7.40
C ALA A 9 -2.99 -2.69 -6.00
N ASN A 10 -4.07 -3.22 -5.47
CA ASN A 10 -4.08 -3.90 -4.19
C ASN A 10 -3.62 -5.36 -4.38
N TRP A 11 -2.40 -5.66 -3.90
CA TRP A 11 -1.85 -7.02 -4.01
C TRP A 11 -2.45 -8.00 -3.01
N LYS A 12 -3.16 -7.50 -2.02
CA LYS A 12 -3.74 -8.31 -0.95
C LYS A 12 -2.65 -9.12 -0.24
N MET A 13 -2.93 -10.33 0.21
CA MET A 13 -1.95 -11.18 0.89
C MET A 13 -1.23 -12.08 -0.12
N ASN A 14 -0.47 -11.45 -1.03
CA ASN A 14 0.26 -12.15 -2.10
C ASN A 14 1.65 -11.56 -2.30
N PHE A 15 2.51 -12.27 -2.96
CA PHE A 15 3.89 -11.93 -3.34
C PHE A 15 4.91 -12.12 -2.21
N LEU A 16 5.98 -12.75 -2.58
CA LEU A 16 7.22 -12.79 -1.82
C LEU A 16 8.23 -11.84 -2.46
N ASN A 17 9.38 -11.66 -1.82
CA ASN A 17 10.38 -10.65 -2.23
C ASN A 17 10.76 -10.73 -3.70
N GLN A 18 11.12 -11.92 -4.20
CA GLN A 18 11.62 -12.05 -5.56
C GLN A 18 10.54 -11.78 -6.60
N GLU A 19 9.33 -12.27 -6.36
CA GLU A 19 8.18 -12.03 -7.23
C GLU A 19 7.86 -10.53 -7.30
N ALA A 20 7.88 -9.86 -6.15
CA ALA A 20 7.63 -8.43 -6.05
C ALA A 20 8.65 -7.61 -6.83
N LEU A 21 9.93 -7.93 -6.67
CA LEU A 21 11.02 -7.27 -7.42
C LEU A 21 10.85 -7.46 -8.93
N ASN A 22 10.56 -8.68 -9.36
CA ASN A 22 10.39 -8.99 -10.78
C ASN A 22 9.20 -8.24 -11.38
N PHE A 23 8.08 -8.18 -10.64
CA PHE A 23 6.90 -7.45 -11.10
C PHE A 23 7.20 -5.96 -11.28
N CYS A 24 7.82 -5.33 -10.30
CA CYS A 24 8.14 -3.90 -10.35
C CYS A 24 9.12 -3.57 -11.48
N LYS A 25 10.11 -4.43 -11.73
CA LYS A 25 11.02 -4.28 -12.87
C LYS A 25 10.28 -4.29 -14.20
N LYS A 26 9.37 -5.23 -14.38
CA LYS A 26 8.57 -5.33 -15.60
C LYS A 26 7.65 -4.12 -15.77
N LEU A 27 7.05 -3.65 -14.68
CA LEU A 27 6.18 -2.48 -14.71
C LEU A 27 6.93 -1.23 -15.17
N ILE A 28 8.14 -1.02 -14.67
CA ILE A 28 8.98 0.12 -15.07
C ILE A 28 9.32 0.06 -16.56
N GLN A 29 9.63 -1.11 -17.10
CA GLN A 29 9.92 -1.29 -18.52
C GLN A 29 8.73 -0.91 -19.40
N LYS A 30 7.51 -1.15 -18.93
CA LYS A 30 6.26 -0.85 -19.64
C LYS A 30 5.70 0.53 -19.33
N ARG A 31 6.32 1.27 -18.43
CA ARG A 31 5.81 2.52 -17.88
C ARG A 31 5.54 3.59 -18.95
N LYS A 32 6.34 3.64 -20.00
CA LYS A 32 6.18 4.61 -21.10
C LYS A 32 4.82 4.49 -21.80
N LEU A 33 4.16 3.34 -21.65
CA LEU A 33 2.85 3.06 -22.24
C LEU A 33 1.69 3.45 -21.31
N ILE A 34 1.98 3.78 -20.05
CA ILE A 34 0.95 4.06 -19.04
C ILE A 34 1.01 5.55 -18.70
N LYS A 35 0.01 6.30 -19.12
CA LYS A 35 -0.09 7.74 -18.85
C LYS A 35 -0.67 8.07 -17.47
N ASN A 36 -1.31 7.11 -16.82
CA ASN A 36 -1.98 7.33 -15.54
C ASN A 36 -1.00 7.17 -14.37
N LYS A 37 -1.27 7.88 -13.28
CA LYS A 37 -0.56 7.67 -12.02
C LYS A 37 -1.03 6.35 -11.40
N TYR A 38 -0.10 5.55 -10.94
CA TYR A 38 -0.43 4.28 -10.28
C TYR A 38 0.29 4.12 -8.95
N VAL A 39 -0.39 3.41 -8.05
CA VAL A 39 0.08 3.08 -6.71
C VAL A 39 0.01 1.57 -6.54
N ILE A 40 1.05 0.97 -6.00
CA ILE A 40 1.06 -0.44 -5.62
C ILE A 40 0.90 -0.54 -4.12
N CYS A 41 -0.05 -1.33 -3.65
CA CYS A 41 -0.26 -1.62 -2.24
C CYS A 41 0.08 -3.07 -1.95
N PRO A 42 1.37 -3.37 -1.69
CA PRO A 42 1.83 -4.72 -1.38
C PRO A 42 1.61 -5.03 0.10
N PRO A 43 1.80 -6.27 0.54
CA PRO A 43 1.95 -6.56 1.97
C PRO A 43 3.01 -5.66 2.61
N THR A 44 2.79 -5.26 3.85
CA THR A 44 3.67 -4.32 4.58
C THR A 44 5.13 -4.74 4.59
N THR A 45 5.40 -6.04 4.65
CA THR A 45 6.76 -6.60 4.66
C THR A 45 7.57 -6.27 3.41
N LEU A 46 6.93 -5.85 2.33
CA LEU A 46 7.59 -5.56 1.05
C LEU A 46 7.76 -4.06 0.78
N ILE A 47 7.05 -3.18 1.51
CA ILE A 47 6.99 -1.76 1.18
C ILE A 47 8.36 -1.10 1.22
N GLN A 48 9.11 -1.26 2.30
CA GLN A 48 10.40 -0.57 2.47
C GLN A 48 11.37 -0.93 1.35
N GLN A 49 11.54 -2.20 1.09
CA GLN A 49 12.45 -2.70 0.05
C GLN A 49 12.07 -2.16 -1.32
N LEU A 50 10.79 -2.24 -1.67
CA LEU A 50 10.31 -1.79 -2.97
C LEU A 50 10.41 -0.26 -3.11
N ALA A 51 10.05 0.50 -2.08
CA ALA A 51 10.11 1.95 -2.09
C ALA A 51 11.54 2.48 -2.20
N LEU A 52 12.49 1.82 -1.58
CA LEU A 52 13.92 2.18 -1.70
C LEU A 52 14.47 1.92 -3.10
N LYS A 53 14.04 0.85 -3.73
CA LYS A 53 14.57 0.45 -5.04
C LYS A 53 13.86 1.13 -6.21
N PHE A 54 12.56 1.32 -6.13
CA PHE A 54 11.74 1.84 -7.23
C PHE A 54 11.19 3.23 -6.91
N LYS A 55 12.04 4.25 -7.03
CA LYS A 55 11.69 5.65 -6.70
C LYS A 55 10.57 6.23 -7.56
N ASN A 56 10.34 5.67 -8.73
CA ASN A 56 9.33 6.13 -9.67
C ASN A 56 7.96 5.49 -9.48
N ILE A 57 7.84 4.53 -8.56
CA ILE A 57 6.58 3.88 -8.21
C ILE A 57 6.14 4.43 -6.86
N SER A 58 4.86 4.78 -6.73
CA SER A 58 4.26 5.10 -5.43
C SER A 58 3.76 3.84 -4.77
N PHE A 59 4.04 3.69 -3.47
CA PHE A 59 3.59 2.53 -2.70
C PHE A 59 2.62 2.95 -1.61
N GLY A 60 1.67 2.06 -1.32
CA GLY A 60 0.68 2.24 -0.28
C GLY A 60 0.60 1.03 0.64
N SER A 61 0.04 1.24 1.81
CA SER A 61 -0.25 0.17 2.76
C SER A 61 -1.68 -0.31 2.59
N GLN A 62 -1.91 -1.57 2.95
CA GLN A 62 -3.23 -2.19 2.85
C GLN A 62 -4.12 -1.90 4.06
N ASP A 63 -3.55 -1.34 5.12
CA ASP A 63 -4.23 -0.94 6.35
C ASP A 63 -3.30 -0.07 7.20
N CYS A 64 -3.84 0.56 8.24
CA CYS A 64 -3.07 1.23 9.29
C CYS A 64 -3.85 1.25 10.60
N HIS A 65 -3.12 1.43 11.71
CA HIS A 65 -3.72 1.70 13.01
C HIS A 65 -4.03 3.20 13.15
N TYR A 66 -4.98 3.56 14.00
CA TYR A 66 -5.38 4.94 14.24
C TYR A 66 -4.47 5.68 15.24
N ASP A 67 -3.74 4.98 16.09
CA ASP A 67 -2.73 5.57 16.98
C ASP A 67 -1.34 5.47 16.36
N ASN A 68 -0.45 6.40 16.72
CA ASN A 68 0.90 6.41 16.18
C ASN A 68 1.82 5.39 16.85
N PHE A 69 1.62 5.15 18.14
CA PHE A 69 2.39 4.19 18.94
C PHE A 69 1.49 3.61 20.03
N GLY A 70 1.84 2.46 20.58
CA GLY A 70 1.07 1.90 21.68
C GLY A 70 1.12 0.38 21.80
N PRO A 71 0.35 -0.16 22.75
CA PRO A 71 0.32 -1.60 23.04
C PRO A 71 -0.62 -2.35 22.06
N TYR A 72 -0.33 -2.28 20.78
CA TYR A 72 -1.14 -2.84 19.70
C TYR A 72 -0.31 -3.85 18.92
N THR A 73 -0.03 -4.98 19.55
CA THR A 73 0.84 -6.03 18.97
C THR A 73 0.39 -6.42 17.56
N GLY A 74 1.28 -6.29 16.60
CA GLY A 74 1.03 -6.64 15.19
C GLY A 74 0.51 -5.52 14.32
N ASP A 75 0.06 -4.40 14.91
CA ASP A 75 -0.45 -3.26 14.14
C ASP A 75 0.69 -2.35 13.64
N ILE A 76 0.41 -1.68 12.55
CA ILE A 76 1.35 -0.75 11.90
C ILE A 76 0.72 0.64 11.87
N SER A 77 1.45 1.63 12.38
CA SER A 77 0.98 3.01 12.40
C SER A 77 1.31 3.79 11.14
N VAL A 78 0.63 4.92 10.96
CA VAL A 78 0.93 5.85 9.86
C VAL A 78 2.36 6.39 9.96
N GLU A 79 2.84 6.67 11.19
CA GLU A 79 4.22 7.14 11.39
C GLU A 79 5.25 6.11 10.91
N MET A 80 5.03 4.83 11.21
CA MET A 80 5.88 3.75 10.73
C MET A 80 5.87 3.66 9.21
N LEU A 81 4.70 3.82 8.60
CA LEU A 81 4.55 3.78 7.14
C LEU A 81 5.24 4.96 6.46
N LYS A 82 5.09 6.17 6.99
CA LYS A 82 5.81 7.35 6.48
C LYS A 82 7.32 7.16 6.52
N ASN A 83 7.82 6.56 7.57
CA ASN A 83 9.25 6.32 7.77
C ASN A 83 9.86 5.40 6.71
N ILE A 84 9.07 4.55 6.08
CA ILE A 84 9.51 3.67 5.00
C ILE A 84 9.08 4.14 3.61
N ASN A 85 8.77 5.43 3.47
CA ASN A 85 8.37 6.07 2.21
C ASN A 85 7.05 5.54 1.62
N CYS A 86 6.16 5.09 2.46
CA CYS A 86 4.79 4.74 2.07
C CYS A 86 3.99 6.03 1.87
N LYS A 87 3.29 6.17 0.74
CA LYS A 87 2.60 7.41 0.36
C LYS A 87 1.08 7.34 0.44
N TYR A 88 0.51 6.15 0.48
CA TYR A 88 -0.93 5.93 0.47
C TYR A 88 -1.29 4.84 1.47
N VAL A 89 -2.56 4.78 1.84
CA VAL A 89 -3.10 3.71 2.67
C VAL A 89 -4.53 3.40 2.24
N ILE A 90 -4.86 2.11 2.18
CA ILE A 90 -6.22 1.63 2.02
C ILE A 90 -6.83 1.50 3.42
N VAL A 91 -7.97 2.13 3.63
CA VAL A 91 -8.71 2.05 4.91
C VAL A 91 -10.08 1.47 4.65
N GLY A 92 -10.48 0.50 5.47
CA GLY A 92 -11.84 -0.03 5.43
C GLY A 92 -12.15 -0.92 4.24
N HIS A 93 -11.15 -1.59 3.68
CA HIS A 93 -11.40 -2.55 2.60
C HIS A 93 -12.43 -3.60 3.05
N SER A 94 -13.28 -4.03 2.11
CA SER A 94 -14.37 -4.97 2.41
C SER A 94 -13.90 -6.26 3.08
N GLU A 95 -12.74 -6.77 2.71
CA GLU A 95 -12.15 -7.95 3.33
C GLU A 95 -11.84 -7.74 4.80
N ARG A 96 -11.38 -6.52 5.18
CA ARG A 96 -11.10 -6.19 6.57
C ARG A 96 -12.36 -6.06 7.39
N ARG A 97 -13.43 -5.51 6.81
CA ARG A 97 -14.74 -5.47 7.47
C ARG A 97 -15.27 -6.87 7.73
N LYS A 98 -15.06 -7.78 6.78
CA LYS A 98 -15.53 -9.17 6.85
C LYS A 98 -14.68 -10.03 7.79
N HIS A 99 -13.36 -9.98 7.67
CA HIS A 99 -12.45 -10.91 8.37
C HIS A 99 -11.87 -10.34 9.66
N HIS A 100 -11.81 -9.02 9.82
CA HIS A 100 -11.27 -8.34 11.00
C HIS A 100 -12.33 -7.54 11.76
N PHE A 101 -13.58 -7.66 11.38
CA PHE A 101 -14.73 -7.07 12.06
C PHE A 101 -14.63 -5.54 12.19
N GLU A 102 -14.03 -4.87 11.24
CA GLU A 102 -13.92 -3.41 11.24
C GLU A 102 -15.29 -2.79 10.96
N ASN A 103 -15.69 -1.84 11.79
CA ASN A 103 -16.94 -1.11 11.64
C ASN A 103 -16.68 0.36 11.31
N GLN A 104 -17.77 1.10 11.02
CA GLN A 104 -17.66 2.51 10.63
C GLN A 104 -17.04 3.38 11.72
N SER A 105 -17.32 3.09 12.98
CA SER A 105 -16.76 3.83 14.12
C SER A 105 -15.22 3.69 14.17
N LEU A 106 -14.72 2.48 14.01
CA LEU A 106 -13.28 2.21 13.96
C LEU A 106 -12.62 2.91 12.77
N LEU A 107 -13.26 2.84 11.59
CA LEU A 107 -12.69 3.40 10.36
C LEU A 107 -12.57 4.93 10.40
N LYS A 108 -13.50 5.60 11.11
CA LYS A 108 -13.40 7.05 11.32
C LYS A 108 -12.16 7.47 12.10
N ARG A 109 -11.62 6.58 12.91
CA ARG A 109 -10.43 6.84 13.72
C ARG A 109 -9.14 6.66 12.93
N LYS A 110 -9.18 5.87 11.86
CA LYS A 110 -8.02 5.63 11.02
C LYS A 110 -7.77 6.75 10.05
#